data_9889b87160c8cca37c5dead2774df0cf
#
_entry.id   9889b87160c8cca37c5dead2774df0cf
#
_cell.length_a   1.000
_cell.length_b   1.000
_cell.length_c   1.000
_cell.angle_alpha   90.00
_cell.angle_beta   90.00
_cell.angle_gamma   90.00
#
_symmetry.space_group_name_H-M   'P 1'
#
loop_
_entity.id
_entity.type
_entity.pdbx_description
1 polymer ?
#
loop_
_entity_poly.entity_id
_entity_poly.type
_entity_poly.pdbx_seq_one_letter_code
_entity_poly.pdbx_strand_id
1 'polypeptide(L)'
;MPEIKHPAHLQEEKNPLADIRDTWERYGKQASYVLLAIVVLVGGYIGYRKWVAEPNEKQAVAAMFRAEQYYQMDSARLALNGDNINYGFLKVIARYSSTRAANLASFYAGSCYLKLGDFNNAIKYLKDFSTSVQILQERDYGLLGDAYSELNRKEEAAEQYKKAGT
;
A
#
# COMPACT_ATOMS: atom_id res chain seq x y z
N MET A 1 -25.00 83.45 7.34
CA MET A 1 -23.80 82.60 7.26
C MET A 1 -24.22 81.16 7.47
N PRO A 2 -24.20 80.28 6.50
CA PRO A 2 -24.53 78.90 6.67
C PRO A 2 -23.26 78.11 7.05
N GLU A 3 -23.42 77.33 8.14
CA GLU A 3 -22.43 76.42 8.69
C GLU A 3 -22.23 75.20 7.74
N ILE A 4 -21.01 75.02 7.25
CA ILE A 4 -20.67 73.88 6.44
C ILE A 4 -20.31 72.71 7.38
N LYS A 5 -21.24 71.74 7.50
CA LYS A 5 -20.96 70.44 8.11
C LYS A 5 -20.16 69.60 7.13
N HIS A 6 -18.91 69.38 7.45
CA HIS A 6 -18.10 68.30 6.80
C HIS A 6 -18.52 66.94 7.35
N PRO A 7 -18.91 65.99 6.50
CA PRO A 7 -19.01 64.61 6.90
C PRO A 7 -17.63 63.98 6.85
N ALA A 8 -16.98 63.82 8.00
CA ALA A 8 -15.79 63.00 8.09
C ALA A 8 -16.17 61.53 8.06
N HIS A 9 -16.39 60.97 6.86
CA HIS A 9 -16.27 59.54 6.63
C HIS A 9 -14.79 59.24 6.38
N LEU A 10 -14.04 59.10 7.48
CA LEU A 10 -12.77 58.37 7.42
C LEU A 10 -13.11 56.91 7.20
N GLN A 11 -13.03 56.46 5.98
CA GLN A 11 -12.97 55.04 5.67
C GLN A 11 -11.70 54.52 6.36
N GLU A 12 -11.85 53.72 7.41
CA GLU A 12 -10.76 52.88 7.91
C GLU A 12 -10.31 51.98 6.79
N GLU A 13 -9.24 52.37 6.14
CA GLU A 13 -8.51 51.44 5.23
C GLU A 13 -8.14 50.22 6.05
N LYS A 14 -8.88 49.13 5.86
CA LYS A 14 -8.52 47.81 6.42
C LYS A 14 -7.14 47.47 5.87
N ASN A 15 -6.15 47.70 6.69
CA ASN A 15 -4.78 47.35 6.37
C ASN A 15 -4.61 45.84 6.52
N PRO A 16 -4.58 45.05 5.42
CA PRO A 16 -4.58 43.61 5.49
C PRO A 16 -3.35 43.05 6.22
N LEU A 17 -2.29 43.86 6.33
CA LEU A 17 -1.09 43.53 7.06
C LEU A 17 -1.25 43.65 8.56
N ALA A 18 -2.14 44.52 9.05
CA ALA A 18 -2.44 44.64 10.48
C ALA A 18 -3.22 43.42 10.97
N ASP A 19 -4.23 42.96 10.22
CA ASP A 19 -5.02 41.78 10.55
C ASP A 19 -4.16 40.50 10.60
N ILE A 20 -3.17 40.37 9.70
CA ILE A 20 -2.22 39.26 9.70
C ILE A 20 -1.32 39.31 10.94
N ARG A 21 -0.86 40.50 11.32
CA ARG A 21 0.00 40.70 12.48
C ARG A 21 -0.72 40.35 13.78
N ASP A 22 -1.95 40.83 13.97
CA ASP A 22 -2.76 40.56 15.16
C ASP A 22 -3.11 39.07 15.29
N THR A 23 -3.39 38.42 14.17
CA THR A 23 -3.61 36.96 14.13
C THR A 23 -2.33 36.20 14.49
N TRP A 24 -1.18 36.66 14.02
CA TRP A 24 0.11 36.04 14.33
C TRP A 24 0.49 36.21 15.82
N GLU A 25 0.24 37.38 16.40
CA GLU A 25 0.49 37.61 17.83
C GLU A 25 -0.38 36.72 18.71
N ARG A 26 -1.62 36.42 18.29
CA ARG A 26 -2.59 35.60 19.03
C ARG A 26 -2.35 34.10 18.89
N TYR A 27 -2.00 33.63 17.70
CA TYR A 27 -1.90 32.20 17.36
C TYR A 27 -0.51 31.73 16.94
N GLY A 28 0.47 32.62 16.83
CA GLY A 28 1.80 32.34 16.28
C GLY A 28 2.54 31.24 17.03
N LYS A 29 2.41 31.17 18.36
CA LYS A 29 3.01 30.11 19.17
C LYS A 29 2.36 28.75 18.88
N GLN A 30 1.05 28.70 18.76
CA GLN A 30 0.32 27.46 18.45
C GLN A 30 0.61 27.01 17.02
N ALA A 31 0.62 27.95 16.07
CA ALA A 31 0.97 27.69 14.68
C ALA A 31 2.39 27.17 14.52
N SER A 32 3.36 27.69 15.28
CA SER A 32 4.74 27.19 15.25
C SER A 32 4.87 25.77 15.81
N TYR A 33 4.13 25.40 16.86
CA TYR A 33 4.11 24.01 17.34
C TYR A 33 3.48 23.04 16.33
N VAL A 34 2.39 23.45 15.68
CA VAL A 34 1.76 22.65 14.62
C VAL A 34 2.71 22.47 13.45
N LEU A 35 3.38 23.54 13.01
CA LEU A 35 4.38 23.47 11.95
C LEU A 35 5.52 22.54 12.30
N LEU A 36 6.07 22.65 13.53
CA LEU A 36 7.12 21.77 14.01
C LEU A 36 6.68 20.31 14.02
N ALA A 37 5.47 20.03 14.49
CA ALA A 37 4.91 18.67 14.47
C ALA A 37 4.81 18.11 13.05
N ILE A 38 4.35 18.92 12.08
CA ILE A 38 4.29 18.54 10.66
C ILE A 38 5.70 18.23 10.13
N VAL A 39 6.68 19.09 10.41
CA VAL A 39 8.07 18.88 9.98
C VAL A 39 8.65 17.58 10.56
N VAL A 40 8.40 17.29 11.83
CA VAL A 40 8.85 16.04 12.47
C VAL A 40 8.17 14.82 11.85
N LEU A 41 6.87 14.88 11.60
CA LEU A 41 6.13 13.78 10.97
C LEU A 41 6.60 13.53 9.53
N VAL A 42 6.73 14.59 8.73
CA VAL A 42 7.19 14.47 7.34
C VAL A 42 8.65 14.00 7.29
N GLY A 43 9.54 14.59 8.11
CA GLY A 43 10.93 14.18 8.20
C GLY A 43 11.09 12.73 8.67
N GLY A 44 10.32 12.32 9.69
CA GLY A 44 10.28 10.94 10.18
C GLY A 44 9.78 9.96 9.10
N TYR A 45 8.73 10.32 8.36
CA TYR A 45 8.21 9.51 7.26
C TYR A 45 9.24 9.35 6.12
N ILE A 46 9.90 10.44 5.71
CA ILE A 46 10.94 10.39 4.66
C ILE A 46 12.13 9.55 5.11
N GLY A 47 12.59 9.73 6.36
CA GLY A 47 13.68 8.95 6.94
C GLY A 47 13.33 7.46 7.01
N TYR A 48 12.16 7.10 7.52
CA TYR A 48 11.68 5.72 7.54
C TYR A 48 11.63 5.11 6.14
N ARG A 49 11.05 5.83 5.18
CA ARG A 49 10.95 5.36 3.80
C ARG A 49 12.31 5.07 3.18
N LYS A 50 13.27 6.01 3.33
CA LYS A 50 14.57 5.93 2.68
C LYS A 50 15.52 4.93 3.34
N TRP A 51 15.48 4.82 4.68
CA TRP A 51 16.45 4.02 5.44
C TRP A 51 15.93 2.64 5.84
N VAL A 52 14.62 2.44 5.84
CA VAL A 52 14.02 1.16 6.23
C VAL A 52 13.24 0.53 5.08
N ALA A 53 12.26 1.24 4.51
CA ALA A 53 11.34 0.65 3.55
C ALA A 53 12.02 0.32 2.20
N GLU A 54 12.81 1.25 1.64
CA GLU A 54 13.50 1.02 0.35
C GLU A 54 14.57 -0.09 0.41
N PRO A 55 15.45 -0.17 1.43
CA PRO A 55 16.38 -1.29 1.56
C PRO A 55 15.67 -2.63 1.75
N ASN A 56 14.60 -2.68 2.54
CA ASN A 56 13.81 -3.90 2.72
C ASN A 56 13.16 -4.36 1.41
N GLU A 57 12.58 -3.44 0.64
CA GLU A 57 12.01 -3.77 -0.68
C GLU A 57 13.06 -4.37 -1.62
N LYS A 58 14.25 -3.76 -1.71
CA LYS A 58 15.33 -4.26 -2.55
C LYS A 58 15.80 -5.66 -2.13
N GLN A 59 15.91 -5.91 -0.83
CA GLN A 59 16.25 -7.23 -0.31
C GLN A 59 15.15 -8.26 -0.58
N ALA A 60 13.89 -7.87 -0.44
CA ALA A 60 12.76 -8.74 -0.72
C ALA A 60 12.70 -9.15 -2.20
N VAL A 61 12.88 -8.19 -3.12
CA VAL A 61 12.95 -8.45 -4.57
C VAL A 61 14.11 -9.40 -4.90
N ALA A 62 15.30 -9.15 -4.36
CA ALA A 62 16.46 -10.03 -4.57
C ALA A 62 16.23 -11.45 -4.02
N ALA A 63 15.60 -11.56 -2.84
CA ALA A 63 15.25 -12.83 -2.23
C ALA A 63 14.18 -13.61 -3.02
N MET A 64 13.24 -12.90 -3.66
CA MET A 64 12.15 -13.50 -4.43
C MET A 64 12.63 -14.06 -5.79
N PHE A 65 13.71 -13.53 -6.34
CA PHE A 65 14.18 -13.86 -7.68
C PHE A 65 14.37 -15.38 -7.91
N ARG A 66 14.95 -16.11 -6.96
CA ARG A 66 15.11 -17.56 -7.07
C ARG A 66 13.80 -18.33 -6.98
N ALA A 67 12.90 -17.89 -6.14
CA ALA A 67 11.57 -18.48 -6.06
C ALA A 67 10.79 -18.32 -7.38
N GLU A 68 10.91 -17.16 -8.04
CA GLU A 68 10.33 -16.93 -9.37
C GLU A 68 10.93 -17.85 -10.43
N GLN A 69 12.25 -18.07 -10.42
CA GLN A 69 12.89 -19.03 -11.33
C GLN A 69 12.34 -20.45 -11.12
N TYR A 70 12.21 -20.91 -9.87
CA TYR A 70 11.60 -22.22 -9.58
C TYR A 70 10.16 -22.30 -10.06
N TYR A 71 9.40 -21.21 -9.90
CA TYR A 71 8.02 -21.13 -10.40
C TYR A 71 7.95 -21.24 -11.92
N GLN A 72 8.84 -20.56 -12.66
CA GLN A 72 8.95 -20.64 -14.12
C GLN A 72 9.37 -22.04 -14.60
N MET A 73 10.17 -22.74 -13.81
CA MET A 73 10.58 -24.14 -14.08
C MET A 73 9.50 -25.16 -13.64
N ASP A 74 8.30 -24.71 -13.34
CA ASP A 74 7.17 -25.52 -12.84
C ASP A 74 7.46 -26.30 -11.55
N SER A 75 8.45 -25.87 -10.80
CA SER A 75 8.87 -26.48 -9.54
C SER A 75 8.14 -25.82 -8.36
N ALA A 76 6.81 -25.96 -8.30
CA ALA A 76 5.95 -25.27 -7.33
C ALA A 76 6.39 -25.49 -5.87
N ARG A 77 6.86 -26.69 -5.51
CA ARG A 77 7.34 -26.99 -4.15
C ARG A 77 8.61 -26.23 -3.80
N LEU A 78 9.57 -26.12 -4.73
CA LEU A 78 10.80 -25.35 -4.53
C LEU A 78 10.50 -23.84 -4.56
N ALA A 79 9.59 -23.41 -5.41
CA ALA A 79 9.14 -22.01 -5.42
C ALA A 79 8.53 -21.58 -4.08
N LEU A 80 7.71 -22.44 -3.45
CA LEU A 80 7.12 -22.16 -2.14
C LEU A 80 8.16 -22.15 -1.02
N ASN A 81 8.94 -23.20 -0.90
CA ASN A 81 9.77 -23.44 0.28
C ASN A 81 11.21 -22.97 0.13
N GLY A 82 11.66 -22.81 -1.11
CA GLY A 82 13.06 -22.63 -1.44
C GLY A 82 13.87 -23.91 -1.38
N ASP A 83 15.17 -23.77 -1.55
CA ASP A 83 16.17 -24.77 -1.22
C ASP A 83 16.87 -24.40 0.09
N ASN A 84 17.90 -25.12 0.49
CA ASN A 84 18.63 -24.83 1.75
C ASN A 84 19.43 -23.51 1.68
N ILE A 85 19.57 -22.91 0.52
CA ILE A 85 20.37 -21.69 0.27
C ILE A 85 19.47 -20.50 -0.04
N ASN A 86 18.47 -20.71 -0.91
CA ASN A 86 17.62 -19.64 -1.45
C ASN A 86 16.22 -19.67 -0.79
N TYR A 87 15.66 -18.49 -0.59
CA TYR A 87 14.32 -18.36 -0.04
C TYR A 87 13.26 -18.74 -1.09
N GLY A 88 12.24 -19.47 -0.64
CA GLY A 88 10.98 -19.61 -1.36
C GLY A 88 10.03 -18.47 -1.01
N PHE A 89 8.88 -18.41 -1.68
CA PHE A 89 7.89 -17.36 -1.49
C PHE A 89 7.41 -17.26 -0.03
N LEU A 90 7.23 -18.37 0.67
CA LEU A 90 6.77 -18.36 2.07
C LEU A 90 7.75 -17.64 3.00
N LYS A 91 9.05 -17.82 2.78
CA LYS A 91 10.08 -17.16 3.58
C LYS A 91 10.22 -15.68 3.23
N VAL A 92 10.00 -15.31 1.97
CA VAL A 92 9.92 -13.91 1.54
C VAL A 92 8.76 -13.21 2.20
N ILE A 93 7.56 -13.80 2.19
CA ILE A 93 6.35 -13.27 2.84
C ILE A 93 6.59 -13.06 4.33
N ALA A 94 7.14 -14.07 5.01
CA ALA A 94 7.36 -14.01 6.45
C ALA A 94 8.41 -12.96 6.86
N ARG A 95 9.49 -12.81 6.07
CA ARG A 95 10.61 -11.93 6.41
C ARG A 95 10.40 -10.48 5.99
N TYR A 96 9.68 -10.25 4.91
CA TYR A 96 9.53 -8.95 4.26
C TYR A 96 8.06 -8.53 4.13
N SER A 97 7.23 -8.88 5.10
CA SER A 97 5.75 -8.75 5.06
C SER A 97 5.22 -7.36 4.70
N SER A 98 5.99 -6.29 4.95
CA SER A 98 5.60 -4.91 4.64
C SER A 98 6.01 -4.42 3.25
N THR A 99 6.56 -5.30 2.40
CA THR A 99 7.07 -4.95 1.07
C THR A 99 6.09 -5.34 -0.04
N ARG A 100 6.19 -4.66 -1.18
CA ARG A 100 5.42 -5.01 -2.38
C ARG A 100 5.84 -6.37 -2.94
N ALA A 101 7.13 -6.70 -2.82
CA ALA A 101 7.63 -8.01 -3.20
C ALA A 101 6.98 -9.14 -2.39
N ALA A 102 6.81 -8.98 -1.06
CA ALA A 102 6.12 -9.97 -0.24
C ALA A 102 4.63 -10.10 -0.59
N ASN A 103 3.97 -8.98 -0.91
CA ASN A 103 2.59 -9.00 -1.40
C ASN A 103 2.49 -9.77 -2.73
N LEU A 104 3.40 -9.54 -3.69
CA LEU A 104 3.44 -10.30 -4.93
C LEU A 104 3.81 -11.77 -4.70
N ALA A 105 4.68 -12.07 -3.74
CA ALA A 105 5.01 -13.42 -3.34
C ALA A 105 3.77 -14.18 -2.82
N SER A 106 2.79 -13.52 -2.21
CA SER A 106 1.52 -14.13 -1.81
C SER A 106 0.72 -14.62 -3.01
N PHE A 107 0.65 -13.85 -4.10
CA PHE A 107 0.02 -14.28 -5.35
C PHE A 107 0.69 -15.53 -5.92
N TYR A 108 2.02 -15.54 -6.02
CA TYR A 108 2.75 -16.71 -6.50
C TYR A 108 2.63 -17.91 -5.57
N ALA A 109 2.63 -17.70 -4.25
CA ALA A 109 2.44 -18.78 -3.27
C ALA A 109 1.05 -19.41 -3.42
N GLY A 110 0.00 -18.60 -3.57
CA GLY A 110 -1.34 -19.10 -3.85
C GLY A 110 -1.42 -19.92 -5.13
N SER A 111 -0.81 -19.43 -6.21
CA SER A 111 -0.71 -20.17 -7.48
C SER A 111 0.06 -21.49 -7.35
N CYS A 112 1.16 -21.51 -6.55
CA CYS A 112 1.90 -22.74 -6.28
C CYS A 112 1.05 -23.76 -5.49
N TYR A 113 0.34 -23.31 -4.46
CA TYR A 113 -0.53 -24.16 -3.67
C TYR A 113 -1.66 -24.77 -4.51
N LEU A 114 -2.22 -23.98 -5.42
CA LEU A 114 -3.23 -24.45 -6.38
C LEU A 114 -2.68 -25.59 -7.25
N LYS A 115 -1.47 -25.41 -7.81
CA LYS A 115 -0.77 -26.47 -8.57
C LYS A 115 -0.47 -27.73 -7.75
N LEU A 116 -0.29 -27.59 -6.45
CA LEU A 116 0.00 -28.70 -5.55
C LEU A 116 -1.27 -29.36 -4.98
N GLY A 117 -2.46 -28.84 -5.30
CA GLY A 117 -3.74 -29.36 -4.81
C GLY A 117 -4.09 -28.94 -3.38
N ASP A 118 -3.34 -28.00 -2.79
CA ASP A 118 -3.64 -27.44 -1.47
C ASP A 118 -4.50 -26.18 -1.62
N PHE A 119 -5.76 -26.41 -1.94
CA PHE A 119 -6.70 -25.33 -2.28
C PHE A 119 -7.01 -24.40 -1.11
N ASN A 120 -6.95 -24.90 0.14
CA ASN A 120 -7.18 -24.06 1.30
C ASN A 120 -6.06 -23.04 1.50
N ASN A 121 -4.81 -23.45 1.37
CA ASN A 121 -3.67 -22.53 1.41
C ASN A 121 -3.63 -21.65 0.16
N ALA A 122 -4.02 -22.14 -1.01
CA ALA A 122 -4.17 -21.32 -2.21
C ALA A 122 -5.11 -20.13 -1.95
N ILE A 123 -6.32 -20.38 -1.47
CA ILE A 123 -7.29 -19.33 -1.11
C ILE A 123 -6.73 -18.36 -0.08
N LYS A 124 -6.05 -18.87 0.95
CA LYS A 124 -5.46 -18.03 1.98
C LYS A 124 -4.49 -17.01 1.38
N TYR A 125 -3.50 -17.46 0.62
CA TYR A 125 -2.46 -16.59 0.08
C TYR A 125 -2.94 -15.66 -1.04
N LEU A 126 -3.89 -16.12 -1.89
CA LEU A 126 -4.54 -15.27 -2.89
C LEU A 126 -5.35 -14.16 -2.23
N LYS A 127 -6.08 -14.42 -1.15
CA LYS A 127 -6.81 -13.39 -0.40
C LYS A 127 -5.89 -12.37 0.30
N ASP A 128 -4.68 -12.77 0.65
CA ASP A 128 -3.67 -11.87 1.24
C ASP A 128 -3.04 -10.95 0.19
N PHE A 129 -3.17 -11.27 -1.11
CA PHE A 129 -2.68 -10.45 -2.21
C PHE A 129 -3.61 -9.28 -2.49
N SER A 130 -3.04 -8.12 -2.79
CA SER A 130 -3.78 -6.93 -3.22
C SER A 130 -3.00 -6.15 -4.27
N THR A 131 -3.70 -5.65 -5.29
CA THR A 131 -3.07 -4.88 -6.36
C THR A 131 -4.04 -3.86 -6.95
N SER A 132 -3.50 -2.74 -7.46
CA SER A 132 -4.24 -1.78 -8.28
C SER A 132 -4.10 -2.06 -9.79
N VAL A 133 -3.32 -3.08 -10.17
CA VAL A 133 -3.13 -3.48 -11.57
C VAL A 133 -4.26 -4.42 -11.96
N GLN A 134 -5.18 -3.94 -12.78
CA GLN A 134 -6.42 -4.64 -13.14
C GLN A 134 -6.17 -6.07 -13.64
N ILE A 135 -5.26 -6.26 -14.59
CA ILE A 135 -4.97 -7.59 -15.16
C ILE A 135 -4.46 -8.60 -14.12
N LEU A 136 -3.72 -8.15 -13.11
CA LEU A 136 -3.28 -9.02 -12.02
C LEU A 136 -4.43 -9.32 -11.05
N GLN A 137 -5.31 -8.38 -10.83
CA GLN A 137 -6.49 -8.54 -9.98
C GLN A 137 -7.48 -9.51 -10.61
N GLU A 138 -7.75 -9.38 -11.90
CA GLU A 138 -8.60 -10.31 -12.67
C GLU A 138 -8.02 -11.73 -12.60
N ARG A 139 -6.71 -11.87 -12.77
CA ARG A 139 -6.03 -13.17 -12.68
C ARG A 139 -6.11 -13.77 -11.29
N ASP A 140 -5.96 -12.96 -10.23
CA ASP A 140 -6.10 -13.41 -8.85
C ASP A 140 -7.51 -13.93 -8.56
N TYR A 141 -8.52 -13.20 -8.98
CA TYR A 141 -9.91 -13.65 -8.88
C TYR A 141 -10.17 -14.95 -9.66
N GLY A 142 -9.55 -15.11 -10.84
CA GLY A 142 -9.64 -16.37 -11.59
C GLY A 142 -9.07 -17.55 -10.80
N LEU A 143 -7.87 -17.39 -10.23
CA LEU A 143 -7.23 -18.43 -9.42
C LEU A 143 -8.01 -18.72 -8.12
N LEU A 144 -8.63 -17.70 -7.50
CA LEU A 144 -9.54 -17.91 -6.37
C LEU A 144 -10.77 -18.71 -6.78
N GLY A 145 -11.34 -18.40 -7.94
CA GLY A 145 -12.44 -19.15 -8.51
C GLY A 145 -12.10 -20.62 -8.74
N ASP A 146 -10.90 -20.90 -9.29
CA ASP A 146 -10.39 -22.26 -9.49
C ASP A 146 -10.27 -23.00 -8.16
N ALA A 147 -9.64 -22.37 -7.15
CA ALA A 147 -9.44 -22.97 -5.83
C ALA A 147 -10.78 -23.29 -5.12
N TYR A 148 -11.77 -22.39 -5.23
CA TYR A 148 -13.10 -22.64 -4.68
C TYR A 148 -13.84 -23.75 -5.43
N SER A 149 -13.70 -23.80 -6.75
CA SER A 149 -14.30 -24.83 -7.59
C SER A 149 -13.80 -26.22 -7.21
N GLU A 150 -12.49 -26.37 -7.02
CA GLU A 150 -11.86 -27.64 -6.59
C GLU A 150 -12.32 -28.10 -5.19
N LEU A 151 -12.68 -27.16 -4.32
CA LEU A 151 -13.30 -27.45 -3.02
C LEU A 151 -14.82 -27.69 -3.11
N ASN A 152 -15.39 -27.73 -4.31
CA ASN A 152 -16.84 -27.83 -4.57
C ASN A 152 -17.67 -26.68 -3.93
N ARG A 153 -17.06 -25.51 -3.72
CA ARG A 153 -17.66 -24.28 -3.20
C ARG A 153 -18.16 -23.42 -4.36
N LYS A 154 -19.24 -23.88 -5.00
CA LYS A 154 -19.71 -23.36 -6.31
C LYS A 154 -20.15 -21.90 -6.27
N GLU A 155 -20.81 -21.47 -5.20
CA GLU A 155 -21.30 -20.09 -5.05
C GLU A 155 -20.14 -19.11 -4.98
N GLU A 156 -19.12 -19.42 -4.19
CA GLU A 156 -17.94 -18.59 -4.03
C GLU A 156 -17.09 -18.59 -5.30
N ALA A 157 -16.96 -19.74 -5.95
CA ALA A 157 -16.28 -19.81 -7.25
C ALA A 157 -16.95 -18.90 -8.29
N ALA A 158 -18.28 -18.96 -8.41
CA ALA A 158 -19.02 -18.11 -9.33
C ALA A 158 -18.87 -16.62 -9.02
N GLU A 159 -18.85 -16.23 -7.75
CA GLU A 159 -18.58 -14.85 -7.32
C GLU A 159 -17.20 -14.37 -7.76
N GLN A 160 -16.16 -15.20 -7.57
CA GLN A 160 -14.80 -14.82 -7.96
C GLN A 160 -14.65 -14.74 -9.48
N TYR A 161 -15.17 -15.69 -10.23
CA TYR A 161 -15.15 -15.63 -11.70
C TYR A 161 -15.89 -14.41 -12.25
N LYS A 162 -16.99 -14.00 -11.63
CA LYS A 162 -17.69 -12.76 -12.00
C LYS A 162 -16.79 -11.54 -11.81
N LYS A 163 -16.03 -11.47 -10.71
CA LYS A 163 -15.07 -10.38 -10.48
C LYS A 163 -13.89 -10.41 -11.45
N ALA A 164 -13.48 -11.59 -11.90
CA ALA A 164 -12.41 -11.74 -12.89
C ALA A 164 -12.82 -11.28 -14.30
N GLY A 165 -14.11 -11.22 -14.61
CA GLY A 165 -14.63 -10.85 -15.93
C GLY A 165 -15.17 -9.41 -16.03
N THR A 166 -15.01 -8.57 -14.98
CA THR A 166 -15.47 -7.17 -14.95
C THR A 166 -14.30 -6.21 -15.01
#